data_f7f0cd2c1cd9a00442d8d6e9d466f8a6
#
_entry.id   f7f0cd2c1cd9a00442d8d6e9d466f8a6
#
_cell.length_a   1.000
_cell.length_b   1.000
_cell.length_c   1.000
_cell.angle_alpha   90.00
_cell.angle_beta   90.00
_cell.angle_gamma   90.00
#
_symmetry.space_group_name_H-M   'P 1'
#
loop_
_entity.id
_entity.type
_entity.pdbx_description
1 polymer ?
#
loop_
_entity_poly.entity_id
_entity_poly.type
_entity_poly.pdbx_seq_one_letter_code
_entity_poly.pdbx_strand_id
1 'polypeptide(L)'
;MERILVPIDGSKCARHAMEKAKAIAKAFGSTVVLLHVNDFYQHVTLYKMTEVEEMFMEQFDQLSKDILAEGKAFFAELGDRVETVQLEGNVANRIIEYVNSNSFDLVVIGSRGKTGSMDFLVGGVAHKVALHAETSVMLVR
;
A
#
# COMPACT_ATOMS: atom_id res chain seq x y z
N MET A 1 -19.40 5.38 -4.06
CA MET A 1 -17.96 5.06 -3.83
C MET A 1 -17.32 6.22 -3.10
N GLU A 2 -17.19 6.07 -1.82
CA GLU A 2 -16.74 7.15 -0.94
C GLU A 2 -15.26 7.04 -0.54
N ARG A 3 -14.78 5.83 -0.25
CA ARG A 3 -13.42 5.62 0.22
C ARG A 3 -12.70 4.53 -0.55
N ILE A 4 -11.50 4.85 -1.02
CA ILE A 4 -10.65 3.95 -1.80
C ILE A 4 -9.34 3.74 -1.04
N LEU A 5 -8.95 2.49 -0.79
CA LEU A 5 -7.64 2.15 -0.26
C LEU A 5 -6.67 1.83 -1.39
N VAL A 6 -5.48 2.41 -1.33
CA VAL A 6 -4.42 2.18 -2.31
C VAL A 6 -3.14 1.81 -1.57
N PRO A 7 -2.87 0.51 -1.40
CA PRO A 7 -1.58 0.07 -0.87
C PRO A 7 -0.47 0.39 -1.88
N ILE A 8 0.62 0.97 -1.41
CA ILE A 8 1.74 1.37 -2.25
C ILE A 8 3.07 0.90 -1.67
N ASP A 9 4.00 0.53 -2.54
CA ASP A 9 5.33 0.05 -2.16
C ASP A 9 6.46 0.69 -2.99
N GLY A 10 6.13 1.72 -3.78
CA GLY A 10 7.07 2.38 -4.67
C GLY A 10 7.31 1.64 -5.98
N SER A 11 6.62 0.53 -6.23
CA SER A 11 6.74 -0.23 -7.49
C SER A 11 6.03 0.46 -8.65
N LYS A 12 6.34 0.00 -9.87
CA LYS A 12 5.69 0.45 -11.09
C LYS A 12 4.19 0.13 -11.11
N CYS A 13 3.82 -1.09 -10.67
CA CYS A 13 2.41 -1.48 -10.59
C CYS A 13 1.65 -0.65 -9.56
N ALA A 14 2.28 -0.30 -8.44
CA ALA A 14 1.67 0.60 -7.44
C ALA A 14 1.44 1.99 -8.02
N ARG A 15 2.35 2.49 -8.85
CA ARG A 15 2.16 3.76 -9.55
C ARG A 15 0.95 3.69 -10.50
N HIS A 16 0.83 2.62 -11.27
CA HIS A 16 -0.34 2.42 -12.14
C HIS A 16 -1.64 2.31 -11.33
N ALA A 17 -1.58 1.66 -10.17
CA ALA A 17 -2.72 1.60 -9.26
C ALA A 17 -3.13 3.00 -8.78
N MET A 18 -2.16 3.85 -8.43
CA MET A 18 -2.43 5.24 -8.05
C MET A 18 -3.08 6.02 -9.20
N GLU A 19 -2.64 5.83 -10.43
CA GLU A 19 -3.25 6.48 -11.61
C GLU A 19 -4.72 6.09 -11.77
N LYS A 20 -5.03 4.80 -11.63
CA LYS A 20 -6.42 4.30 -11.71
C LYS A 20 -7.27 4.83 -10.56
N ALA A 21 -6.74 4.78 -9.34
CA ALA A 21 -7.45 5.28 -8.17
C ALA A 21 -7.73 6.78 -8.27
N LYS A 22 -6.79 7.55 -8.79
CA LYS A 22 -6.98 8.99 -8.99
C LYS A 22 -8.11 9.29 -9.98
N ALA A 23 -8.15 8.57 -11.10
CA ALA A 23 -9.22 8.73 -12.08
C ALA A 23 -10.59 8.42 -11.46
N ILE A 24 -10.68 7.33 -10.69
CA ILE A 24 -11.92 6.93 -10.00
C ILE A 24 -12.31 7.97 -8.96
N ALA A 25 -11.36 8.41 -8.13
CA ALA A 25 -11.61 9.40 -7.08
C ALA A 25 -12.09 10.74 -7.65
N LYS A 26 -11.55 11.15 -8.77
CA LYS A 26 -12.00 12.38 -9.46
C LYS A 26 -13.42 12.22 -9.98
N ALA A 27 -13.77 11.06 -10.55
CA ALA A 27 -15.09 10.81 -11.10
C ALA A 27 -16.18 10.72 -10.03
N PHE A 28 -15.88 10.12 -8.87
CA PHE A 28 -16.86 9.86 -7.81
C PHE A 28 -16.74 10.79 -6.59
N GLY A 29 -15.76 11.67 -6.54
CA GLY A 29 -15.51 12.51 -5.37
C GLY A 29 -15.00 11.73 -4.16
N SER A 30 -14.31 10.61 -4.39
CA SER A 30 -13.86 9.71 -3.32
C SER A 30 -12.69 10.27 -2.52
N THR A 31 -12.59 9.85 -1.26
CA THR A 31 -11.37 10.01 -0.46
C THR A 31 -10.44 8.82 -0.74
N VAL A 32 -9.17 9.11 -0.95
CA VAL A 32 -8.13 8.12 -1.17
C VAL A 32 -7.30 7.97 0.09
N VAL A 33 -7.12 6.74 0.54
CA VAL A 33 -6.21 6.40 1.64
C VAL A 33 -5.03 5.65 1.07
N LEU A 34 -3.84 6.24 1.15
CA LEU A 34 -2.59 5.61 0.75
C LEU A 34 -2.02 4.86 1.94
N LEU A 35 -1.74 3.58 1.75
CA LEU A 35 -1.23 2.71 2.81
C LEU A 35 0.13 2.15 2.42
N HIS A 36 1.11 2.30 3.29
CA HIS A 36 2.38 1.61 3.19
C HIS A 36 2.61 0.76 4.43
N VAL A 37 3.00 -0.48 4.23
CA VAL A 37 3.36 -1.40 5.31
C VAL A 37 4.86 -1.59 5.32
N ASN A 38 5.49 -1.20 6.43
CA ASN A 38 6.90 -1.44 6.67
C ASN A 38 7.06 -2.86 7.22
N ASP A 39 7.74 -3.72 6.47
CA ASP A 39 7.94 -5.12 6.82
C ASP A 39 9.32 -5.41 7.44
N PHE A 40 10.04 -4.38 7.86
CA PHE A 40 11.40 -4.53 8.41
C PHE A 40 11.47 -5.60 9.50
N TYR A 41 10.53 -5.58 10.44
CA TYR A 41 10.52 -6.52 11.57
C TYR A 41 10.28 -7.98 11.16
N GLN A 42 9.82 -8.24 9.96
CA GLN A 42 9.66 -9.59 9.42
C GLN A 42 10.99 -10.21 9.00
N HIS A 43 12.03 -9.39 8.85
CA HIS A 43 13.35 -9.77 8.36
C HIS A 43 14.44 -9.75 9.43
N VAL A 44 14.11 -9.35 10.67
CA VAL A 44 15.05 -9.37 11.81
C VAL A 44 14.76 -10.51 12.74
N THR A 45 15.80 -11.02 13.40
CA THR A 45 15.67 -12.07 14.40
C THR A 45 15.07 -11.52 15.70
N LEU A 46 14.42 -12.41 16.47
CA LEU A 46 13.77 -12.06 17.74
C LEU A 46 14.75 -11.69 18.88
N TYR A 47 16.04 -11.65 18.60
CA TYR A 47 17.07 -11.28 19.56
C TYR A 47 17.28 -9.75 19.58
N LYS A 48 17.97 -9.28 20.62
CA LYS A 48 18.30 -7.86 20.79
C LYS A 48 18.90 -7.30 19.51
N MET A 49 18.32 -6.21 19.01
CA MET A 49 18.80 -5.52 17.81
C MET A 49 20.22 -5.00 17.99
N THR A 50 21.06 -5.19 16.97
CA THR A 50 22.36 -4.58 16.89
C THR A 50 22.23 -3.11 16.48
N GLU A 51 23.31 -2.33 16.66
CA GLU A 51 23.35 -0.93 16.17
C GLU A 51 23.11 -0.83 14.66
N VAL A 52 23.62 -1.82 13.90
CA VAL A 52 23.42 -1.89 12.45
C VAL A 52 21.94 -2.12 12.11
N GLU A 53 21.27 -3.00 12.84
CA GLU A 53 19.84 -3.26 12.66
C GLU A 53 19.00 -2.03 13.01
N GLU A 54 19.37 -1.27 14.04
CA GLU A 54 18.73 -0.02 14.40
C GLU A 54 18.86 1.02 13.29
N MET A 55 20.03 1.11 12.65
CA MET A 55 20.25 1.99 11.50
C MET A 55 19.37 1.58 10.31
N PHE A 56 19.25 0.27 10.02
CA PHE A 56 18.36 -0.22 8.98
C PHE A 56 16.89 0.06 9.30
N MET A 57 16.49 -0.08 10.55
CA MET A 57 15.13 0.24 10.99
C MET A 57 14.77 1.70 10.68
N GLU A 58 15.68 2.64 10.97
CA GLU A 58 15.51 4.05 10.66
C GLU A 58 15.40 4.30 9.15
N GLN A 59 16.23 3.60 8.36
CA GLN A 59 16.20 3.71 6.90
C GLN A 59 14.88 3.18 6.32
N PHE A 60 14.38 2.06 6.80
CA PHE A 60 13.09 1.51 6.38
C PHE A 60 11.93 2.42 6.76
N ASP A 61 11.97 3.01 7.96
CA ASP A 61 10.97 3.97 8.39
C ASP A 61 10.97 5.22 7.50
N GLN A 62 12.14 5.75 7.20
CA GLN A 62 12.27 6.90 6.31
C GLN A 62 11.80 6.57 4.88
N LEU A 63 12.12 5.37 4.38
CA LEU A 63 11.64 4.92 3.08
C LEU A 63 10.11 4.88 3.02
N SER A 64 9.47 4.37 4.08
CA SER A 64 8.01 4.36 4.18
C SER A 64 7.43 5.77 4.11
N LYS A 65 8.02 6.70 4.84
CA LYS A 65 7.60 8.11 4.84
C LYS A 65 7.78 8.75 3.47
N ASP A 66 8.87 8.45 2.79
CA ASP A 66 9.16 8.97 1.45
C ASP A 66 8.17 8.44 0.42
N ILE A 67 7.86 7.14 0.46
CA ILE A 67 6.87 6.51 -0.42
C ILE A 67 5.49 7.17 -0.24
N LEU A 68 5.07 7.37 1.00
CA LEU A 68 3.79 7.99 1.30
C LEU A 68 3.76 9.48 0.91
N ALA A 69 4.84 10.22 1.14
CA ALA A 69 4.94 11.63 0.74
C ALA A 69 4.87 11.80 -0.78
N GLU A 70 5.57 10.95 -1.52
CA GLU A 70 5.53 10.92 -2.98
C GLU A 70 4.13 10.59 -3.49
N GLY A 71 3.47 9.60 -2.88
CA GLY A 71 2.10 9.24 -3.20
C GLY A 71 1.13 10.40 -2.94
N LYS A 72 1.24 11.04 -1.79
CA LYS A 72 0.40 12.18 -1.44
C LYS A 72 0.57 13.34 -2.42
N ALA A 73 1.80 13.63 -2.84
CA ALA A 73 2.08 14.65 -3.85
C ALA A 73 1.43 14.32 -5.20
N PHE A 74 1.43 13.05 -5.59
CA PHE A 74 0.76 12.60 -6.81
C PHE A 74 -0.74 12.88 -6.79
N PHE A 75 -1.37 12.82 -5.62
CA PHE A 75 -2.80 13.08 -5.43
C PHE A 75 -3.11 14.52 -5.03
N ALA A 76 -2.19 15.46 -5.19
CA ALA A 76 -2.36 16.86 -4.74
C ALA A 76 -3.65 17.52 -5.26
N GLU A 77 -4.12 17.16 -6.44
CA GLU A 77 -5.38 17.67 -7.01
C GLU A 77 -6.62 17.36 -6.18
N LEU A 78 -6.57 16.31 -5.36
CA LEU A 78 -7.70 15.91 -4.51
C LEU A 78 -7.75 16.71 -3.19
N GLY A 79 -6.72 17.49 -2.88
CA GLY A 79 -6.68 18.31 -1.67
C GLY A 79 -6.84 17.48 -0.38
N ASP A 80 -7.84 17.82 0.42
CA ASP A 80 -8.09 17.18 1.71
C ASP A 80 -8.63 15.73 1.59
N ARG A 81 -8.95 15.27 0.39
CA ARG A 81 -9.46 13.93 0.14
C ARG A 81 -8.37 12.87 -0.01
N VAL A 82 -7.17 13.13 0.50
CA VAL A 82 -6.05 12.18 0.51
C VAL A 82 -5.53 12.03 1.93
N GLU A 83 -5.53 10.80 2.41
CA GLU A 83 -4.97 10.43 3.71
C GLU A 83 -3.80 9.47 3.51
N THR A 84 -2.86 9.46 4.43
CA THR A 84 -1.74 8.51 4.43
C THR A 84 -1.71 7.72 5.71
N VAL A 85 -1.43 6.41 5.60
CA VAL A 85 -1.34 5.49 6.74
C VAL A 85 -0.08 4.66 6.60
N GLN A 86 0.72 4.62 7.65
CA GLN A 86 1.90 3.78 7.76
C GLN A 86 1.64 2.70 8.80
N LEU A 87 1.79 1.44 8.41
CA LEU A 87 1.67 0.28 9.30
C LEU A 87 2.97 -0.51 9.29
N GLU A 88 3.11 -1.41 10.28
CA GLU A 88 4.25 -2.31 10.40
C GLU A 88 3.77 -3.76 10.48
N GLY A 89 4.54 -4.67 9.94
CA GLY A 89 4.28 -6.10 10.02
C GLY A 89 4.31 -6.80 8.67
N ASN A 90 3.60 -7.92 8.58
CA ASN A 90 3.45 -8.65 7.32
C ASN A 90 2.54 -7.84 6.37
N VAL A 91 3.03 -7.59 5.17
CA VAL A 91 2.36 -6.67 4.24
C VAL A 91 0.93 -7.09 3.93
N ALA A 92 0.73 -8.30 3.45
CA ALA A 92 -0.60 -8.79 3.08
C ALA A 92 -1.56 -8.81 4.27
N ASN A 93 -1.11 -9.33 5.42
CA ASN A 93 -1.94 -9.44 6.61
C ASN A 93 -2.37 -8.08 7.13
N ARG A 94 -1.46 -7.11 7.16
CA ARG A 94 -1.77 -5.75 7.65
C ARG A 94 -2.75 -5.02 6.73
N ILE A 95 -2.60 -5.20 5.42
CA ILE A 95 -3.55 -4.64 4.45
C ILE A 95 -4.95 -5.23 4.67
N ILE A 96 -5.04 -6.55 4.77
CA ILE A 96 -6.31 -7.26 4.96
C ILE A 96 -6.99 -6.83 6.25
N GLU A 97 -6.26 -6.82 7.37
CA GLU A 97 -6.77 -6.35 8.65
C GLU A 97 -7.29 -4.92 8.57
N TYR A 98 -6.55 -4.04 7.93
CA TYR A 98 -6.90 -2.63 7.82
C TYR A 98 -8.17 -2.43 6.96
N VAL A 99 -8.25 -3.11 5.83
CA VAL A 99 -9.44 -3.07 4.97
C VAL A 99 -10.68 -3.56 5.71
N ASN A 100 -10.56 -4.70 6.38
CA ASN A 100 -11.70 -5.36 7.02
C ASN A 100 -12.13 -4.68 8.33
N SER A 101 -11.26 -3.88 8.94
CA SER A 101 -11.55 -3.12 10.16
C SER A 101 -12.01 -1.68 9.90
N ASN A 102 -11.96 -1.24 8.65
CA ASN A 102 -12.36 0.11 8.25
C ASN A 102 -13.30 0.03 7.05
N SER A 103 -14.15 1.03 6.90
CA SER A 103 -15.12 1.03 5.80
C SER A 103 -14.50 1.56 4.52
N PHE A 104 -14.23 0.65 3.58
CA PHE A 104 -13.76 0.97 2.24
C PHE A 104 -14.72 0.40 1.19
N ASP A 105 -14.86 1.11 0.08
CA ASP A 105 -15.67 0.67 -1.05
C ASP A 105 -14.85 -0.06 -2.11
N LEU A 106 -13.54 0.22 -2.15
CA LEU A 106 -12.65 -0.34 -3.16
C LEU A 106 -11.22 -0.36 -2.64
N VAL A 107 -10.51 -1.44 -2.95
CA VAL A 107 -9.06 -1.50 -2.84
C VAL A 107 -8.50 -1.50 -4.26
N VAL A 108 -7.57 -0.60 -4.55
CA VAL A 108 -6.87 -0.56 -5.84
C VAL A 108 -5.40 -0.87 -5.57
N ILE A 109 -4.95 -2.02 -6.03
CA ILE A 109 -3.62 -2.53 -5.69
C ILE A 109 -2.87 -2.98 -6.96
N GLY A 110 -1.57 -2.72 -6.99
CA GLY A 110 -0.73 -3.26 -8.05
C GLY A 110 -0.69 -4.78 -8.01
N SER A 111 -0.82 -5.41 -9.15
CA SER A 111 -0.85 -6.88 -9.25
C SER A 111 0.50 -7.52 -8.96
N ARG A 112 1.59 -6.73 -8.96
CA ARG A 112 2.96 -7.18 -8.66
C ARG A 112 3.66 -6.09 -7.86
N GLY A 113 4.52 -6.51 -6.93
CA GLY A 113 5.37 -5.59 -6.17
C GLY A 113 6.73 -5.38 -6.84
N LYS A 114 7.69 -4.86 -6.07
CA LYS A 114 9.06 -4.57 -6.53
C LYS A 114 9.82 -5.79 -7.03
N THR A 115 9.51 -6.98 -6.51
CA THR A 115 10.20 -8.22 -6.83
C THR A 115 9.46 -9.05 -7.87
N GLY A 116 8.35 -8.57 -8.39
CA GLY A 116 7.56 -9.26 -9.38
C GLY A 116 8.31 -9.42 -10.69
N SER A 117 8.58 -10.66 -11.09
CA SER A 117 9.41 -10.98 -12.23
C SER A 117 8.68 -11.61 -13.41
N MET A 118 7.43 -12.02 -13.26
CA MET A 118 6.66 -12.68 -14.31
C MET A 118 5.40 -11.89 -14.66
N ASP A 119 5.27 -11.53 -15.94
CA ASP A 119 4.22 -10.64 -16.44
C ASP A 119 2.80 -11.20 -16.33
N PHE A 120 2.65 -12.51 -16.26
CA PHE A 120 1.35 -13.19 -16.20
C PHE A 120 0.96 -13.65 -14.80
N LEU A 121 1.82 -13.48 -13.79
CA LEU A 121 1.53 -13.90 -12.43
C LEU A 121 1.09 -12.72 -11.57
N VAL A 122 0.14 -12.96 -10.69
CA VAL A 122 -0.26 -12.04 -9.64
C VAL A 122 0.68 -12.22 -8.45
N GLY A 123 1.20 -11.12 -7.90
CA GLY A 123 2.07 -11.16 -6.74
C GLY A 123 1.40 -11.72 -5.49
N GLY A 124 2.20 -12.27 -4.57
CA GLY A 124 1.68 -12.91 -3.36
C GLY A 124 0.83 -11.99 -2.49
N VAL A 125 1.21 -10.74 -2.32
CA VAL A 125 0.45 -9.74 -1.56
C VAL A 125 -0.89 -9.46 -2.23
N ALA A 126 -0.89 -9.14 -3.52
CA ALA A 126 -2.10 -8.84 -4.28
C ALA A 126 -3.06 -10.04 -4.32
N HIS A 127 -2.52 -11.25 -4.45
CA HIS A 127 -3.31 -12.48 -4.43
C HIS A 127 -4.02 -12.68 -3.09
N LYS A 128 -3.32 -12.55 -1.97
CA LYS A 128 -3.91 -12.68 -0.63
C LYS A 128 -4.96 -11.60 -0.36
N VAL A 129 -4.67 -10.35 -0.73
CA VAL A 129 -5.62 -9.26 -0.56
C VAL A 129 -6.88 -9.51 -1.37
N ALA A 130 -6.75 -9.94 -2.62
CA ALA A 130 -7.90 -10.25 -3.47
C ALA A 130 -8.79 -11.38 -2.91
N LEU A 131 -8.17 -12.38 -2.26
CA LEU A 131 -8.91 -13.51 -1.68
C LEU A 131 -9.57 -13.18 -0.34
N HIS A 132 -8.97 -12.33 0.48
CA HIS A 132 -9.38 -12.17 1.88
C HIS A 132 -9.95 -10.80 2.24
N ALA A 133 -9.84 -9.80 1.38
CA ALA A 133 -10.49 -8.52 1.62
C ALA A 133 -12.00 -8.66 1.48
N GLU A 134 -12.73 -8.09 2.43
CA GLU A 134 -14.20 -8.11 2.45
C GLU A 134 -14.83 -6.96 1.64
N THR A 135 -14.09 -6.44 0.69
CA THR A 135 -14.55 -5.40 -0.23
C THR A 135 -14.03 -5.67 -1.63
N SER A 136 -14.52 -4.91 -2.60
CA SER A 136 -14.07 -5.05 -3.99
C SER A 136 -12.57 -4.72 -4.12
N VAL A 137 -11.87 -5.51 -4.91
CA VAL A 137 -10.43 -5.34 -5.16
C VAL A 137 -10.19 -5.21 -6.65
N MET A 138 -9.53 -4.13 -7.04
CA MET A 138 -9.07 -3.91 -8.42
C MET A 138 -7.57 -4.19 -8.46
N LEU A 139 -7.19 -5.19 -9.24
CA LEU A 139 -5.78 -5.49 -9.51
C LEU A 139 -5.31 -4.72 -10.73
N VAL A 140 -4.22 -3.98 -10.60
CA VAL A 140 -3.67 -3.13 -11.67
C VAL A 140 -2.27 -3.62 -12.05
N ARG A 141 -2.07 -3.80 -13.34
CA ARG A 141 -0.75 -4.20 -13.90
C ARG A 141 0.18 -3.02 -14.08
#